data_c23b53d5f912dc59f22315f1c648708c
#
_entry.id   c23b53d5f912dc59f22315f1c648708c
#
_cell.length_a   1.000
_cell.length_b   1.000
_cell.length_c   1.000
_cell.angle_alpha   90.00
_cell.angle_beta   90.00
_cell.angle_gamma   90.00
#
_symmetry.space_group_name_H-M   'P 1'
#
loop_
_entity.id
_entity.type
_entity.pdbx_description
1 polymer ?
#
loop_
_entity_poly.entity_id
_entity_poly.type
_entity_poly.pdbx_seq_one_letter_code
_entity_poly.pdbx_strand_id
1 'polypeptide(L)'
;MATYKEIIGTNIEVVSSDPSNPVTGQVWYNTTTDELKARQQFVGNAWSSGGDLNNPKGHGAAVGTQTATLTFGGIDGDDGSTELAETELYNGSTWTELNDLNTARRFLAGGGTSTSAVAFGGNPSPRAINESWNGTSWTETGDLNTGRRILMGTGSSNTNALAFGGSPGQ
;
A
#
# COMPACT_ATOMS: atom_id res chain seq x y z
N MET A 1 46.04 21.27 -14.74
CA MET A 1 44.84 20.46 -14.39
C MET A 1 43.74 21.39 -13.92
N ALA A 2 42.60 21.37 -14.57
CA ALA A 2 41.47 22.19 -14.14
C ALA A 2 40.88 21.59 -12.88
N THR A 3 40.88 22.32 -11.79
CA THR A 3 40.23 21.92 -10.53
C THR A 3 38.77 22.33 -10.64
N TYR A 4 37.87 21.38 -10.75
CA TYR A 4 36.42 21.63 -10.67
C TYR A 4 36.08 21.95 -9.22
N LYS A 5 35.91 23.24 -8.93
CA LYS A 5 35.80 23.70 -7.55
C LYS A 5 34.38 23.81 -7.02
N GLU A 6 33.35 23.87 -7.83
CA GLU A 6 31.95 23.97 -7.31
C GLU A 6 30.91 23.52 -8.34
N ILE A 7 30.08 22.56 -7.94
CA ILE A 7 28.72 22.42 -8.45
C ILE A 7 27.81 22.98 -7.38
N ILE A 8 27.26 24.17 -7.60
CA ILE A 8 26.25 24.89 -6.79
C ILE A 8 26.14 24.39 -5.33
N GLY A 9 27.02 24.87 -4.46
CA GLY A 9 26.96 24.71 -3.01
C GLY A 9 27.49 23.40 -2.44
N THR A 10 28.09 22.51 -3.23
CA THR A 10 28.69 21.26 -2.74
C THR A 10 30.09 21.10 -3.33
N ASN A 11 31.11 21.01 -2.48
CA ASN A 11 32.47 20.73 -2.92
C ASN A 11 32.60 19.28 -3.36
N ILE A 12 33.12 19.03 -4.55
CA ILE A 12 33.51 17.69 -4.98
C ILE A 12 34.82 17.33 -4.26
N GLU A 13 34.77 16.27 -3.47
CA GLU A 13 35.97 15.74 -2.83
C GLU A 13 36.89 15.10 -3.87
N VAL A 14 38.17 15.45 -3.85
CA VAL A 14 39.15 14.88 -4.75
C VAL A 14 40.05 13.92 -3.96
N VAL A 15 39.97 12.65 -4.31
CA VAL A 15 40.61 11.54 -3.58
C VAL A 15 41.45 10.68 -4.52
N SER A 16 42.43 9.96 -3.97
CA SER A 16 43.24 8.99 -4.71
C SER A 16 42.67 7.57 -4.70
N SER A 17 41.69 7.33 -3.86
CA SER A 17 40.95 6.05 -3.78
C SER A 17 39.52 6.32 -3.39
N ASP A 18 38.60 5.41 -3.79
CA ASP A 18 37.20 5.55 -3.41
C ASP A 18 37.02 5.51 -1.88
N PRO A 19 36.13 6.34 -1.29
CA PRO A 19 35.81 6.27 0.13
C PRO A 19 35.33 4.87 0.51
N SER A 20 35.83 4.35 1.63
CA SER A 20 35.46 3.00 2.09
C SER A 20 33.99 2.89 2.52
N ASN A 21 33.38 4.01 2.89
CA ASN A 21 31.97 4.07 3.31
C ASN A 21 31.31 5.37 2.81
N PRO A 22 31.07 5.52 1.49
CA PRO A 22 30.49 6.75 0.96
C PRO A 22 29.02 6.87 1.41
N VAL A 23 28.59 8.09 1.76
CA VAL A 23 27.19 8.39 2.12
C VAL A 23 26.35 8.65 0.86
N THR A 24 25.07 8.35 0.94
CA THR A 24 24.12 8.60 -0.15
C THR A 24 24.13 10.07 -0.58
N GLY A 25 24.26 10.32 -1.87
CA GLY A 25 24.37 11.67 -2.45
C GLY A 25 25.79 12.23 -2.45
N GLN A 26 26.78 11.55 -1.86
CA GLN A 26 28.17 11.95 -1.93
C GLN A 26 28.68 11.83 -3.37
N VAL A 27 29.38 12.86 -3.82
CA VAL A 27 30.05 12.92 -5.13
C VAL A 27 31.54 13.14 -4.90
N TRP A 28 32.40 12.39 -5.57
CA TRP A 28 33.85 12.53 -5.47
C TRP A 28 34.51 12.29 -6.83
N TYR A 29 35.69 12.84 -6.98
CA TYR A 29 36.54 12.59 -8.13
C TYR A 29 37.75 11.73 -7.72
N ASN A 30 37.88 10.57 -8.31
CA ASN A 30 38.98 9.65 -8.05
C ASN A 30 40.10 9.93 -9.03
N THR A 31 41.25 10.42 -8.53
CA THR A 31 42.40 10.79 -9.35
C THR A 31 43.20 9.59 -9.88
N THR A 32 43.03 8.41 -9.30
CA THR A 32 43.69 7.17 -9.75
C THR A 32 42.98 6.57 -10.95
N THR A 33 41.66 6.59 -10.95
CA THR A 33 40.85 6.07 -12.07
C THR A 33 40.45 7.16 -13.07
N ASP A 34 40.68 8.43 -12.73
CA ASP A 34 40.30 9.60 -13.55
C ASP A 34 38.76 9.71 -13.75
N GLU A 35 37.98 9.34 -12.73
CA GLU A 35 36.52 9.26 -12.81
C GLU A 35 35.81 10.12 -11.76
N LEU A 36 34.73 10.79 -12.19
CA LEU A 36 33.74 11.37 -11.29
C LEU A 36 32.76 10.30 -10.86
N LYS A 37 32.65 10.08 -9.57
CA LYS A 37 31.79 9.04 -8.98
C LYS A 37 30.75 9.64 -8.03
N ALA A 38 29.62 8.96 -7.91
CA ALA A 38 28.56 9.33 -6.99
C ALA A 38 27.99 8.10 -6.27
N ARG A 39 27.70 8.23 -4.98
CA ARG A 39 26.93 7.24 -4.25
C ARG A 39 25.45 7.49 -4.45
N GLN A 40 24.86 6.73 -5.32
CA GLN A 40 23.42 6.70 -5.48
C GLN A 40 22.83 5.64 -4.53
N GLN A 41 21.74 5.99 -3.86
CA GLN A 41 20.93 4.98 -3.22
C GLN A 41 20.10 4.30 -4.32
N PHE A 42 20.45 3.08 -4.65
CA PHE A 42 19.51 2.22 -5.36
C PHE A 42 18.49 1.76 -4.33
N VAL A 43 17.32 2.39 -4.33
CA VAL A 43 16.13 1.72 -3.80
C VAL A 43 15.90 0.58 -4.77
N GLY A 44 16.26 -0.62 -4.37
CA GLY A 44 16.08 -1.79 -5.20
C GLY A 44 14.61 -1.90 -5.59
N ASN A 45 14.33 -1.83 -6.89
CA ASN A 45 13.00 -2.09 -7.45
C ASN A 45 12.73 -3.61 -7.52
N ALA A 46 13.25 -4.37 -6.56
CA ALA A 46 13.01 -5.79 -6.48
C ALA A 46 11.76 -6.04 -5.62
N TRP A 47 10.84 -6.82 -6.13
CA TRP A 47 9.77 -7.40 -5.33
C TRP A 47 10.37 -8.41 -4.37
N SER A 48 9.97 -8.34 -3.11
CA SER A 48 10.29 -9.35 -2.10
C SER A 48 8.99 -9.89 -1.51
N SER A 49 9.00 -11.15 -1.09
CA SER A 49 7.89 -11.74 -0.35
C SER A 49 7.79 -11.07 1.02
N GLY A 50 6.58 -10.72 1.43
CA GLY A 50 6.23 -10.39 2.81
C GLY A 50 5.78 -11.63 3.59
N GLY A 51 5.25 -11.45 4.79
CA GLY A 51 4.56 -12.50 5.52
C GLY A 51 3.24 -12.86 4.84
N ASP A 52 2.86 -14.12 4.94
CA ASP A 52 1.59 -14.62 4.41
C ASP A 52 0.42 -14.14 5.29
N LEU A 53 -0.75 -13.94 4.69
CA LEU A 53 -2.01 -13.73 5.40
C LEU A 53 -2.30 -14.91 6.33
N ASN A 54 -2.98 -14.67 7.46
CA ASN A 54 -3.38 -15.76 8.35
C ASN A 54 -4.37 -16.70 7.66
N ASN A 55 -5.29 -16.16 6.87
CA ASN A 55 -6.18 -16.95 6.02
C ASN A 55 -5.96 -16.58 4.54
N PRO A 56 -5.76 -17.57 3.65
CA PRO A 56 -5.67 -17.33 2.22
C PRO A 56 -6.98 -16.70 1.71
N LYS A 57 -6.90 -15.58 1.03
CA LYS A 57 -8.10 -14.93 0.49
C LYS A 57 -7.85 -14.24 -0.85
N GLY A 58 -8.87 -14.25 -1.70
CA GLY A 58 -8.89 -13.53 -2.96
C GLY A 58 -10.01 -12.50 -3.02
N HIS A 59 -9.99 -11.61 -4.01
CA HIS A 59 -11.07 -10.66 -4.31
C HIS A 59 -11.50 -9.74 -3.14
N GLY A 60 -10.64 -9.57 -2.14
CA GLY A 60 -10.77 -8.59 -1.06
C GLY A 60 -10.28 -7.21 -1.49
N ALA A 61 -10.30 -6.28 -0.55
CA ALA A 61 -9.72 -4.96 -0.71
C ALA A 61 -8.58 -4.74 0.29
N ALA A 62 -7.69 -3.81 -0.04
CA ALA A 62 -6.62 -3.40 0.86
C ALA A 62 -6.41 -1.89 0.78
N VAL A 63 -6.00 -1.30 1.90
CA VAL A 63 -5.67 0.14 2.03
C VAL A 63 -4.45 0.32 2.93
N GLY A 64 -3.81 1.49 2.85
CA GLY A 64 -2.67 1.81 3.69
C GLY A 64 -1.35 1.86 2.92
N THR A 65 -0.25 1.51 3.60
CA THR A 65 1.11 1.56 3.07
C THR A 65 1.78 0.19 3.17
N GLN A 66 2.95 0.03 2.55
CA GLN A 66 3.74 -1.20 2.60
C GLN A 66 4.00 -1.72 4.03
N THR A 67 4.13 -0.85 5.00
CA THR A 67 4.43 -1.19 6.40
C THR A 67 3.24 -1.09 7.34
N ALA A 68 2.07 -0.72 6.82
CA ALA A 68 0.83 -0.57 7.59
C ALA A 68 -0.36 -0.74 6.65
N THR A 69 -0.64 -1.97 6.23
CA THR A 69 -1.70 -2.32 5.30
C THR A 69 -2.85 -2.99 6.04
N LEU A 70 -4.07 -2.53 5.80
CA LEU A 70 -5.30 -3.19 6.22
C LEU A 70 -5.91 -3.90 5.02
N THR A 71 -6.17 -5.21 5.12
CA THR A 71 -6.96 -5.98 4.15
C THR A 71 -8.27 -6.43 4.76
N PHE A 72 -9.32 -6.48 3.97
CA PHE A 72 -10.66 -6.82 4.46
C PHE A 72 -11.54 -7.44 3.38
N GLY A 73 -12.44 -8.31 3.83
CA GLY A 73 -13.34 -9.05 2.96
C GLY A 73 -12.63 -9.99 2.00
N GLY A 74 -13.35 -10.44 1.00
CA GLY A 74 -12.82 -11.33 -0.01
C GLY A 74 -13.61 -12.63 -0.12
N ILE A 75 -12.96 -13.62 -0.69
CA ILE A 75 -13.44 -15.00 -0.80
C ILE A 75 -12.36 -15.91 -0.25
N ASP A 76 -12.76 -16.96 0.42
CA ASP A 76 -11.86 -18.00 0.91
C ASP A 76 -11.03 -18.56 -0.24
N GLY A 77 -9.72 -18.56 -0.07
CA GLY A 77 -8.77 -19.03 -1.07
C GLY A 77 -8.76 -20.53 -1.24
N ASP A 78 -9.17 -21.26 -0.21
CA ASP A 78 -9.15 -22.71 -0.20
C ASP A 78 -10.39 -23.32 -0.86
N ASP A 79 -11.57 -22.76 -0.60
CA ASP A 79 -12.83 -23.24 -1.19
C ASP A 79 -13.29 -22.45 -2.44
N GLY A 80 -12.80 -21.23 -2.61
CA GLY A 80 -13.11 -20.34 -3.73
C GLY A 80 -14.58 -19.92 -3.82
N SER A 81 -15.38 -20.11 -2.76
CA SER A 81 -16.82 -19.91 -2.76
C SER A 81 -17.36 -19.11 -1.56
N THR A 82 -16.76 -19.24 -0.39
CA THR A 82 -17.22 -18.57 0.84
C THR A 82 -16.79 -17.12 0.88
N GLU A 83 -17.73 -16.18 0.96
CA GLU A 83 -17.45 -14.77 1.20
C GLU A 83 -16.92 -14.56 2.61
N LEU A 84 -15.87 -13.74 2.72
CA LEU A 84 -15.22 -13.43 3.98
C LEU A 84 -15.55 -12.00 4.46
N ALA A 85 -15.64 -11.85 5.78
CA ALA A 85 -15.69 -10.56 6.45
C ALA A 85 -14.33 -10.17 7.06
N GLU A 86 -13.40 -11.09 7.11
CA GLU A 86 -12.15 -10.99 7.83
C GLU A 86 -11.35 -9.75 7.50
N THR A 87 -10.80 -9.15 8.55
CA THR A 87 -9.94 -7.97 8.48
C THR A 87 -8.59 -8.29 9.10
N GLU A 88 -7.51 -8.09 8.35
CA GLU A 88 -6.16 -8.30 8.83
C GLU A 88 -5.30 -7.05 8.65
N LEU A 89 -4.44 -6.77 9.63
CA LEU A 89 -3.47 -5.68 9.64
C LEU A 89 -2.06 -6.21 9.48
N TYR A 90 -1.34 -5.67 8.50
CA TYR A 90 0.09 -5.88 8.31
C TYR A 90 0.89 -4.76 8.99
N ASN A 91 1.88 -5.13 9.80
CA ASN A 91 2.74 -4.20 10.53
C ASN A 91 4.13 -3.99 9.91
N GLY A 92 4.33 -4.46 8.68
CA GLY A 92 5.63 -4.46 8.01
C GLY A 92 6.37 -5.79 8.10
N SER A 93 5.88 -6.74 8.92
CA SER A 93 6.51 -8.06 9.12
C SER A 93 5.49 -9.18 9.19
N THR A 94 4.40 -9.00 9.93
CA THR A 94 3.38 -10.02 10.19
C THR A 94 1.99 -9.47 10.03
N TRP A 95 1.04 -10.36 9.73
CA TRP A 95 -0.39 -10.08 9.71
C TRP A 95 -1.02 -10.41 11.06
N THR A 96 -1.97 -9.61 11.48
CA THR A 96 -2.75 -9.79 12.71
C THR A 96 -4.22 -9.62 12.39
N GLU A 97 -5.04 -10.57 12.82
CA GLU A 97 -6.48 -10.50 12.67
C GLU A 97 -7.09 -9.44 13.58
N LEU A 98 -8.02 -8.67 13.06
CA LEU A 98 -8.76 -7.62 13.75
C LEU A 98 -10.26 -7.88 13.70
N ASN A 99 -11.07 -6.90 14.11
CA ASN A 99 -12.53 -7.02 14.03
C ASN A 99 -13.01 -6.96 12.58
N ASP A 100 -13.90 -7.85 12.24
CA ASP A 100 -14.41 -8.10 10.90
C ASP A 100 -15.37 -7.02 10.41
N LEU A 101 -15.55 -6.98 9.08
CA LEU A 101 -16.68 -6.31 8.45
C LEU A 101 -18.02 -6.85 9.02
N ASN A 102 -19.02 -5.99 9.12
CA ASN A 102 -20.37 -6.42 9.53
C ASN A 102 -21.02 -7.33 8.48
N THR A 103 -20.61 -7.19 7.22
CA THR A 103 -21.14 -8.00 6.11
C THR A 103 -20.00 -8.62 5.30
N ALA A 104 -19.97 -9.96 5.27
CA ALA A 104 -19.03 -10.72 4.43
C ALA A 104 -19.29 -10.42 2.94
N ARG A 105 -18.24 -10.09 2.20
CA ARG A 105 -18.36 -9.70 0.79
C ARG A 105 -17.03 -9.71 0.04
N ARG A 106 -17.14 -9.98 -1.26
CA ARG A 106 -16.04 -9.99 -2.21
C ARG A 106 -16.23 -8.93 -3.30
N PHE A 107 -15.20 -8.67 -4.13
CA PHE A 107 -15.23 -7.68 -5.21
C PHE A 107 -15.59 -6.26 -4.74
N LEU A 108 -15.35 -5.98 -3.47
CA LEU A 108 -15.47 -4.66 -2.86
C LEU A 108 -14.22 -3.82 -3.18
N ALA A 109 -14.28 -2.54 -2.85
CA ALA A 109 -13.11 -1.67 -2.88
C ALA A 109 -12.97 -0.91 -1.56
N GLY A 110 -11.83 -0.27 -1.37
CA GLY A 110 -11.55 0.52 -0.18
C GLY A 110 -10.80 1.81 -0.48
N GLY A 111 -10.80 2.70 0.50
CA GLY A 111 -10.00 3.90 0.53
C GLY A 111 -9.60 4.25 1.95
N GLY A 112 -8.46 4.91 2.14
CA GLY A 112 -8.00 5.34 3.45
C GLY A 112 -6.67 4.74 3.88
N THR A 113 -6.50 4.66 5.18
CA THR A 113 -5.30 4.13 5.86
C THR A 113 -5.65 2.90 6.69
N SER A 114 -4.64 2.25 7.26
CA SER A 114 -4.83 1.10 8.17
C SER A 114 -5.62 1.44 9.45
N THR A 115 -5.73 2.71 9.83
CA THR A 115 -6.45 3.16 11.03
C THR A 115 -7.71 3.96 10.74
N SER A 116 -7.94 4.35 9.48
CA SER A 116 -9.10 5.15 9.06
C SER A 116 -9.43 4.80 7.61
N ALA A 117 -10.31 3.83 7.42
CA ALA A 117 -10.63 3.27 6.12
C ALA A 117 -12.14 3.23 5.87
N VAL A 118 -12.49 3.05 4.61
CA VAL A 118 -13.85 2.77 4.18
C VAL A 118 -13.85 1.60 3.21
N ALA A 119 -14.82 0.72 3.37
CA ALA A 119 -15.10 -0.43 2.49
C ALA A 119 -16.43 -0.20 1.80
N PHE A 120 -16.47 -0.22 0.48
CA PHE A 120 -17.70 0.06 -0.26
C PHE A 120 -17.96 -0.93 -1.38
N GLY A 121 -19.25 -1.16 -1.62
CA GLY A 121 -19.74 -2.03 -2.67
C GLY A 121 -19.46 -3.50 -2.43
N GLY A 122 -19.42 -4.27 -3.50
CA GLY A 122 -19.10 -5.69 -3.49
C GLY A 122 -20.28 -6.61 -3.78
N ASN A 123 -20.10 -7.89 -3.48
CA ASN A 123 -21.03 -8.99 -3.66
C ASN A 123 -21.03 -9.86 -2.40
N PRO A 124 -22.14 -10.47 -1.93
CA PRO A 124 -23.48 -10.48 -2.53
C PRO A 124 -24.27 -9.17 -2.35
N SER A 125 -25.47 -9.11 -2.90
CA SER A 125 -26.40 -7.98 -2.74
C SER A 125 -26.85 -7.82 -1.26
N PRO A 126 -27.01 -6.55 -0.72
CA PRO A 126 -26.95 -5.29 -1.45
C PRO A 126 -25.51 -4.82 -1.72
N ARG A 127 -25.21 -4.49 -2.96
CA ARG A 127 -23.89 -4.06 -3.43
C ARG A 127 -23.61 -2.58 -3.18
N ALA A 128 -24.49 -1.91 -2.47
CA ALA A 128 -24.36 -0.50 -2.12
C ALA A 128 -23.72 -0.28 -0.74
N ILE A 129 -23.64 -1.32 0.08
CA ILE A 129 -23.14 -1.27 1.46
C ILE A 129 -21.82 -0.54 1.55
N ASN A 130 -21.73 0.37 2.51
CA ASN A 130 -20.54 1.10 2.86
C ASN A 130 -20.28 0.97 4.37
N GLU A 131 -19.06 0.57 4.71
CA GLU A 131 -18.63 0.44 6.11
C GLU A 131 -17.39 1.28 6.36
N SER A 132 -17.36 1.98 7.48
CA SER A 132 -16.27 2.85 7.93
C SER A 132 -15.48 2.18 9.05
N TRP A 133 -14.16 2.17 8.92
CA TRP A 133 -13.20 1.68 9.90
C TRP A 133 -12.60 2.84 10.71
N ASN A 134 -12.62 2.72 12.03
CA ASN A 134 -12.10 3.74 12.95
C ASN A 134 -10.76 3.36 13.61
N GLY A 135 -10.10 2.30 13.14
CA GLY A 135 -8.89 1.73 13.73
C GLY A 135 -9.16 0.56 14.68
N THR A 136 -10.44 0.30 15.01
CA THR A 136 -10.82 -0.77 15.94
C THR A 136 -12.00 -1.59 15.44
N SER A 137 -13.02 -0.97 14.85
CA SER A 137 -14.24 -1.63 14.42
C SER A 137 -14.81 -1.01 13.14
N TRP A 138 -15.56 -1.82 12.41
CA TRP A 138 -16.36 -1.40 11.26
C TRP A 138 -17.74 -0.95 11.70
N THR A 139 -18.23 0.11 11.09
CA THR A 139 -19.58 0.65 11.31
C THR A 139 -20.21 0.94 9.95
N GLU A 140 -21.41 0.43 9.72
CA GLU A 140 -22.18 0.72 8.52
C GLU A 140 -22.51 2.21 8.44
N THR A 141 -22.36 2.78 7.25
CA THR A 141 -22.60 4.20 6.97
C THR A 141 -23.50 4.35 5.76
N GLY A 142 -23.71 5.57 5.26
CA GLY A 142 -24.58 5.80 4.11
C GLY A 142 -24.09 5.04 2.85
N ASP A 143 -25.01 4.35 2.22
CA ASP A 143 -24.79 3.53 1.05
C ASP A 143 -24.35 4.32 -0.19
N LEU A 144 -23.72 3.62 -1.12
CA LEU A 144 -23.52 4.13 -2.48
C LEU A 144 -24.85 4.40 -3.16
N ASN A 145 -24.98 5.49 -3.91
CA ASN A 145 -26.19 5.79 -4.69
C ASN A 145 -26.60 4.68 -5.67
N THR A 146 -25.64 3.90 -6.11
CA THR A 146 -25.86 2.74 -6.99
C THR A 146 -24.95 1.62 -6.53
N GLY A 147 -25.53 0.47 -6.22
CA GLY A 147 -24.78 -0.73 -5.86
C GLY A 147 -23.85 -1.18 -6.98
N ARG A 148 -22.61 -1.52 -6.64
CA ARG A 148 -21.53 -1.86 -7.57
C ARG A 148 -20.64 -2.95 -7.02
N ARG A 149 -20.03 -3.73 -7.93
CA ARG A 149 -18.95 -4.68 -7.64
C ARG A 149 -17.79 -4.47 -8.63
N ILE A 150 -16.62 -5.02 -8.31
CA ILE A 150 -15.42 -4.89 -9.16
C ILE A 150 -15.14 -3.40 -9.43
N LEU A 151 -15.31 -2.59 -8.40
CA LEU A 151 -15.05 -1.16 -8.45
C LEU A 151 -13.62 -0.89 -7.93
N MET A 152 -13.18 0.33 -8.08
CA MET A 152 -11.93 0.82 -7.53
C MET A 152 -12.20 1.88 -6.48
N GLY A 153 -11.25 2.06 -5.57
CA GLY A 153 -11.31 3.05 -4.52
C GLY A 153 -9.97 3.70 -4.27
N THR A 154 -10.03 4.91 -3.77
CA THR A 154 -8.89 5.66 -3.27
C THR A 154 -9.34 6.59 -2.17
N GLY A 155 -8.43 7.04 -1.34
CA GLY A 155 -8.73 7.97 -0.26
C GLY A 155 -7.58 8.12 0.71
N SER A 156 -7.65 9.14 1.53
CA SER A 156 -6.69 9.39 2.61
C SER A 156 -7.24 9.05 4.00
N SER A 157 -8.56 8.81 4.11
CA SER A 157 -9.24 8.44 5.35
C SER A 157 -10.64 7.89 5.07
N ASN A 158 -11.33 7.43 6.12
CA ASN A 158 -12.74 7.00 6.06
C ASN A 158 -13.74 8.12 5.72
N THR A 159 -13.34 9.38 5.85
CA THR A 159 -14.17 10.56 5.51
C THR A 159 -13.73 11.25 4.23
N ASN A 160 -12.64 10.82 3.62
CA ASN A 160 -12.09 11.39 2.39
C ASN A 160 -11.67 10.25 1.46
N ALA A 161 -12.65 9.63 0.84
CA ALA A 161 -12.48 8.51 -0.08
C ALA A 161 -13.38 8.65 -1.30
N LEU A 162 -12.99 8.04 -2.40
CA LEU A 162 -13.70 8.02 -3.66
C LEU A 162 -13.86 6.60 -4.17
N ALA A 163 -15.10 6.22 -4.47
CA ALA A 163 -15.45 5.00 -5.18
C ALA A 163 -15.73 5.31 -6.66
N PHE A 164 -15.18 4.53 -7.57
CA PHE A 164 -15.38 4.77 -9.00
C PHE A 164 -15.32 3.47 -9.83
N GLY A 165 -15.90 3.51 -11.02
CA GLY A 165 -15.96 2.37 -11.91
C GLY A 165 -16.90 1.26 -11.43
N GLY A 166 -16.54 0.03 -11.74
CA GLY A 166 -17.29 -1.17 -11.39
C GLY A 166 -18.53 -1.43 -12.22
N SER A 167 -19.10 -2.62 -12.02
CA SER A 167 -20.33 -3.05 -12.66
C SER A 167 -21.52 -2.78 -11.72
N PRO A 168 -22.57 -2.11 -12.17
CA PRO A 168 -23.78 -1.94 -11.38
C PRO A 168 -24.45 -3.30 -11.12
N GLY A 169 -25.25 -3.36 -10.06
CA GLY A 169 -26.13 -4.49 -9.81
C GLY A 169 -27.18 -4.59 -10.92
N GLN A 170 -27.40 -5.81 -11.39
CA GLN A 170 -28.60 -6.15 -12.18
C GLN A 170 -29.74 -6.47 -11.25
#